data_f1aed7b76c14e99c9d37da505f8a194e
#
_entry.id   f1aed7b76c14e99c9d37da505f8a194e
#
_cell.length_a   1.000
_cell.length_b   1.000
_cell.length_c   1.000
_cell.angle_alpha   90.00
_cell.angle_beta   90.00
_cell.angle_gamma   90.00
#
_symmetry.space_group_name_H-M   'P 1'
#
loop_
_entity.id
_entity.type
_entity.pdbx_description
1 polymer ?
#
loop_
_entity_poly.entity_id
_entity_poly.type
_entity_poly.pdbx_seq_one_letter_code
_entity_poly.pdbx_strand_id
1 'polypeptide(L)'
;MGPVTFFDTAGVDDTGELGKKRVQATQKILYRADIAIFVSDGNAFHNAELKMIEKIREMELPLLIVFNKKDIITANPDNIAFCQNNSLPYISVSSVTQEGINECKEKLIQLSPQYLKENRIIAGDLVNPGDSVILVTPIDSSAPKGRLILPQVQTLRDLLDRNCLVTVVQETELKSALDKAKEPPELVIT
;
A
#
# COMPACT_ATOMS: atom_id res chain seq x y z
N MET A 1 -0.14 10.08 12.34
CA MET A 1 0.30 9.42 11.10
C MET A 1 1.81 9.49 11.06
N GLY A 2 2.49 8.37 10.83
CA GLY A 2 3.95 8.31 10.72
C GLY A 2 4.46 8.96 9.42
N PRO A 3 5.75 8.80 9.09
CA PRO A 3 6.33 9.31 7.85
C PRO A 3 5.63 8.68 6.64
N VAL A 4 5.31 9.50 5.63
CA VAL A 4 4.63 9.11 4.40
C VAL A 4 5.58 9.32 3.22
N THR A 5 5.71 8.32 2.37
CA THR A 5 6.45 8.41 1.11
C THR A 5 5.47 8.51 -0.05
N PHE A 6 5.61 9.56 -0.85
CA PHE A 6 4.84 9.72 -2.08
C PHE A 6 5.65 9.22 -3.27
N PHE A 7 5.00 8.40 -4.10
CA PHE A 7 5.54 8.01 -5.40
C PHE A 7 4.73 8.73 -6.48
N ASP A 8 5.36 9.65 -7.18
CA ASP A 8 4.77 10.25 -8.38
C ASP A 8 4.85 9.26 -9.54
N THR A 9 3.76 9.18 -10.32
CA THR A 9 3.65 8.27 -11.47
C THR A 9 3.34 9.06 -12.73
N ALA A 10 3.76 8.54 -13.88
CA ALA A 10 3.40 9.12 -15.16
C ALA A 10 1.89 9.07 -15.41
N GLY A 11 1.36 10.05 -16.12
CA GLY A 11 -0.03 10.08 -16.56
C GLY A 11 -0.43 8.87 -17.37
N VAL A 12 -1.72 8.54 -17.39
CA VAL A 12 -2.28 7.35 -18.06
C VAL A 12 -2.49 7.56 -19.56
N ASP A 13 -2.34 8.79 -20.06
CA ASP A 13 -2.65 9.17 -21.45
C ASP A 13 -1.48 8.98 -22.43
N ASP A 14 -0.34 8.50 -21.94
CA ASP A 14 0.86 8.31 -22.76
C ASP A 14 0.67 7.18 -23.78
N THR A 15 0.66 7.52 -25.07
CA THR A 15 0.56 6.60 -26.20
C THR A 15 1.95 6.20 -26.71
N GLY A 16 2.08 5.00 -27.33
CA GLY A 16 3.33 4.52 -27.92
C GLY A 16 4.16 3.61 -27.01
N GLU A 17 5.39 3.26 -27.48
CA GLU A 17 6.27 2.35 -26.73
C GLU A 17 6.75 2.94 -25.37
N LEU A 18 6.96 4.24 -25.32
CA LEU A 18 7.36 4.95 -24.11
C LEU A 18 6.20 4.94 -23.09
N GLY A 19 4.95 5.11 -23.56
CA GLY A 19 3.76 5.02 -22.72
C GLY A 19 3.59 3.62 -22.11
N LYS A 20 3.83 2.55 -22.86
CA LYS A 20 3.80 1.18 -22.32
C LYS A 20 4.80 0.95 -21.20
N LYS A 21 6.04 1.47 -21.35
CA LYS A 21 7.07 1.38 -20.29
C LYS A 21 6.68 2.17 -19.04
N ARG A 22 6.07 3.34 -19.19
CA ARG A 22 5.59 4.18 -18.08
C ARG A 22 4.44 3.51 -17.33
N VAL A 23 3.47 2.94 -18.05
CA VAL A 23 2.38 2.16 -17.45
C VAL A 23 2.92 0.95 -16.67
N GLN A 24 3.93 0.25 -17.19
CA GLN A 24 4.59 -0.84 -16.45
C GLN A 24 5.32 -0.34 -15.19
N ALA A 25 5.97 0.82 -15.25
CA ALA A 25 6.61 1.42 -14.09
C ALA A 25 5.56 1.80 -13.02
N THR A 26 4.46 2.44 -13.42
CA THR A 26 3.33 2.77 -12.55
C THR A 26 2.78 1.50 -11.88
N GLN A 27 2.61 0.40 -12.61
CA GLN A 27 2.16 -0.87 -12.05
C GLN A 27 3.09 -1.40 -10.96
N LYS A 28 4.41 -1.35 -11.17
CA LYS A 28 5.39 -1.78 -10.16
C LYS A 28 5.30 -0.93 -8.88
N ILE A 29 5.02 0.37 -9.02
CA ILE A 29 4.82 1.28 -7.89
C ILE A 29 3.53 0.92 -7.15
N LEU A 30 2.42 0.69 -7.85
CA LEU A 30 1.14 0.30 -7.25
C LEU A 30 1.26 -0.98 -6.41
N TYR A 31 2.07 -1.96 -6.84
CA TYR A 31 2.34 -3.16 -6.05
C TYR A 31 3.03 -2.90 -4.71
N ARG A 32 3.66 -1.75 -4.54
CA ARG A 32 4.39 -1.35 -3.31
C ARG A 32 3.66 -0.30 -2.49
N ALA A 33 2.62 0.28 -3.05
CA ALA A 33 1.84 1.32 -2.40
C ALA A 33 0.84 0.71 -1.40
N ASP A 34 0.60 1.41 -0.31
CA ASP A 34 -0.43 1.07 0.68
C ASP A 34 -1.76 1.77 0.35
N ILE A 35 -1.71 2.89 -0.38
CA ILE A 35 -2.87 3.69 -0.82
C ILE A 35 -2.55 4.26 -2.19
N ALA A 36 -3.54 4.31 -3.07
CA ALA A 36 -3.47 5.03 -4.33
C ALA A 36 -4.28 6.33 -4.27
N ILE A 37 -3.74 7.38 -4.86
CA ILE A 37 -4.47 8.63 -5.12
C ILE A 37 -4.56 8.78 -6.64
N PHE A 38 -5.77 8.81 -7.16
CA PHE A 38 -6.02 9.09 -8.58
C PHE A 38 -6.43 10.55 -8.72
N VAL A 39 -5.59 11.35 -9.39
CA VAL A 39 -5.83 12.78 -9.57
C VAL A 39 -6.35 13.04 -10.98
N SER A 40 -7.53 13.64 -11.08
CA SER A 40 -8.15 14.11 -12.32
C SER A 40 -8.36 15.62 -12.25
N ASP A 41 -8.44 16.28 -13.40
CA ASP A 41 -8.71 17.72 -13.51
C ASP A 41 -10.20 18.09 -13.43
N GLY A 42 -11.06 17.12 -13.17
CA GLY A 42 -12.51 17.29 -13.05
C GLY A 42 -13.27 17.15 -14.36
N ASN A 43 -12.63 17.03 -15.53
CA ASN A 43 -13.29 16.68 -16.79
C ASN A 43 -13.80 15.22 -16.76
N ALA A 44 -14.66 14.86 -17.74
CA ALA A 44 -15.13 13.46 -17.87
C ALA A 44 -13.96 12.48 -17.98
N PHE A 45 -14.05 11.37 -17.25
CA PHE A 45 -13.02 10.33 -17.32
C PHE A 45 -12.88 9.76 -18.72
N HIS A 46 -11.65 9.67 -19.19
CA HIS A 46 -11.32 8.96 -20.42
C HIS A 46 -11.23 7.44 -20.21
N ASN A 47 -11.34 6.66 -21.28
CA ASN A 47 -11.25 5.20 -21.19
C ASN A 47 -9.96 4.69 -20.53
N ALA A 48 -8.83 5.39 -20.69
CA ALA A 48 -7.56 5.02 -20.07
C ALA A 48 -7.60 5.22 -18.53
N GLU A 49 -8.23 6.30 -18.06
CA GLU A 49 -8.42 6.60 -16.64
C GLU A 49 -9.33 5.56 -15.98
N LEU A 50 -10.47 5.25 -16.61
CA LEU A 50 -11.39 4.23 -16.10
C LEU A 50 -10.71 2.86 -15.98
N LYS A 51 -9.94 2.44 -16.99
CA LYS A 51 -9.16 1.19 -16.93
C LYS A 51 -8.13 1.18 -15.80
N MET A 52 -7.49 2.32 -15.53
CA MET A 52 -6.52 2.43 -14.44
C MET A 52 -7.22 2.34 -13.07
N ILE A 53 -8.34 3.03 -12.91
CA ILE A 53 -9.15 2.96 -11.68
C ILE A 53 -9.61 1.51 -11.44
N GLU A 54 -10.11 0.84 -12.47
CA GLU A 54 -10.55 -0.55 -12.42
C GLU A 54 -9.42 -1.48 -11.99
N LYS A 55 -8.24 -1.31 -12.58
CA LYS A 55 -7.04 -2.07 -12.24
C LYS A 55 -6.59 -1.88 -10.79
N ILE A 56 -6.62 -0.65 -10.28
CA ILE A 56 -6.29 -0.37 -8.87
C ILE A 56 -7.29 -1.08 -7.94
N ARG A 57 -8.58 -1.12 -8.32
CA ARG A 57 -9.62 -1.83 -7.57
C ARG A 57 -9.41 -3.35 -7.58
N GLU A 58 -9.05 -3.93 -8.72
CA GLU A 58 -8.71 -5.36 -8.83
C GLU A 58 -7.53 -5.76 -7.94
N MET A 59 -6.64 -4.81 -7.62
CA MET A 59 -5.53 -5.00 -6.70
C MET A 59 -5.94 -4.86 -5.22
N GLU A 60 -7.22 -4.56 -4.95
CA GLU A 60 -7.76 -4.28 -3.61
C GLU A 60 -7.00 -3.16 -2.88
N LEU A 61 -6.35 -2.27 -3.64
CA LEU A 61 -5.61 -1.15 -3.09
C LEU A 61 -6.58 -0.02 -2.71
N PRO A 62 -6.57 0.49 -1.46
CA PRO A 62 -7.37 1.65 -1.08
C PRO A 62 -7.11 2.80 -2.04
N LEU A 63 -8.19 3.36 -2.60
CA LEU A 63 -8.13 4.36 -3.67
C LEU A 63 -8.93 5.61 -3.28
N LEU A 64 -8.29 6.78 -3.36
CA LEU A 64 -8.95 8.08 -3.28
C LEU A 64 -8.96 8.75 -4.64
N ILE A 65 -10.12 9.14 -5.14
CA ILE A 65 -10.27 9.96 -6.34
C ILE A 65 -10.21 11.44 -5.93
N VAL A 66 -9.31 12.20 -6.54
CA VAL A 66 -9.13 13.63 -6.28
C VAL A 66 -9.42 14.42 -7.56
N PHE A 67 -10.46 15.20 -7.56
CA PHE A 67 -10.75 16.17 -8.61
C PHE A 67 -10.05 17.49 -8.28
N ASN A 68 -8.92 17.74 -8.94
CA ASN A 68 -8.15 18.97 -8.74
C ASN A 68 -8.72 20.11 -9.59
N LYS A 69 -8.19 21.31 -9.40
CA LYS A 69 -8.58 22.57 -10.11
C LYS A 69 -10.02 23.00 -9.81
N LYS A 70 -10.53 22.72 -8.60
CA LYS A 70 -11.86 23.13 -8.14
C LYS A 70 -12.11 24.65 -8.29
N ASP A 71 -11.06 25.45 -8.28
CA ASP A 71 -11.08 26.90 -8.45
C ASP A 71 -11.51 27.36 -9.86
N ILE A 72 -11.35 26.49 -10.87
CA ILE A 72 -11.66 26.83 -12.26
C ILE A 72 -12.64 25.86 -12.93
N ILE A 73 -12.82 24.64 -12.40
CA ILE A 73 -13.73 23.65 -12.98
C ILE A 73 -14.43 22.85 -11.89
N THR A 74 -15.72 22.66 -12.06
CA THR A 74 -16.50 21.74 -11.21
C THR A 74 -16.33 20.31 -11.72
N ALA A 75 -16.15 19.35 -10.81
CA ALA A 75 -16.05 17.94 -11.18
C ALA A 75 -17.29 17.49 -11.99
N ASN A 76 -17.04 16.75 -13.05
CA ASN A 76 -18.08 16.24 -13.95
C ASN A 76 -19.09 15.38 -13.16
N PRO A 77 -20.40 15.62 -13.30
CA PRO A 77 -21.44 14.86 -12.60
C PRO A 77 -21.39 13.36 -12.86
N ASP A 78 -21.00 12.93 -14.06
CA ASP A 78 -20.90 11.52 -14.42
C ASP A 78 -19.74 10.83 -13.64
N ASN A 79 -18.63 11.54 -13.42
CA ASN A 79 -17.53 11.07 -12.60
C ASN A 79 -17.95 10.92 -11.13
N ILE A 80 -18.74 11.87 -10.63
CA ILE A 80 -19.27 11.80 -9.25
C ILE A 80 -20.22 10.61 -9.14
N ALA A 81 -21.13 10.44 -10.09
CA ALA A 81 -22.04 9.29 -10.12
C ALA A 81 -21.27 7.96 -10.22
N PHE A 82 -20.21 7.92 -11.05
CA PHE A 82 -19.32 6.75 -11.13
C PHE A 82 -18.67 6.42 -9.77
N CYS A 83 -18.15 7.42 -9.07
CA CYS A 83 -17.56 7.22 -7.75
C CYS A 83 -18.59 6.69 -6.74
N GLN A 84 -19.79 7.27 -6.71
CA GLN A 84 -20.87 6.85 -5.82
C GLN A 84 -21.35 5.43 -6.09
N ASN A 85 -21.61 5.09 -7.36
CA ASN A 85 -22.06 3.76 -7.78
C ASN A 85 -21.02 2.67 -7.50
N ASN A 86 -19.74 3.02 -7.47
CA ASN A 86 -18.64 2.10 -7.20
C ASN A 86 -18.12 2.18 -5.76
N SER A 87 -18.78 2.93 -4.87
CA SER A 87 -18.36 3.16 -3.48
C SER A 87 -16.92 3.66 -3.36
N LEU A 88 -16.46 4.46 -4.33
CA LEU A 88 -15.14 5.05 -4.33
C LEU A 88 -15.17 6.39 -3.57
N PRO A 89 -14.33 6.58 -2.57
CA PRO A 89 -14.17 7.86 -1.91
C PRO A 89 -13.58 8.88 -2.88
N TYR A 90 -14.14 10.07 -2.88
CA TYR A 90 -13.67 11.16 -3.72
C TYR A 90 -13.70 12.50 -2.99
N ILE A 91 -12.94 13.47 -3.51
CA ILE A 91 -12.92 14.85 -3.03
C ILE A 91 -12.53 15.80 -4.16
N SER A 92 -13.08 17.01 -4.13
CA SER A 92 -12.67 18.10 -5.01
C SER A 92 -11.76 19.06 -4.25
N VAL A 93 -10.61 19.38 -4.85
CA VAL A 93 -9.58 20.25 -4.25
C VAL A 93 -9.09 21.29 -5.26
N SER A 94 -8.46 22.33 -4.76
CA SER A 94 -7.61 23.21 -5.56
C SER A 94 -6.21 23.26 -4.95
N SER A 95 -5.21 22.80 -5.72
CA SER A 95 -3.82 22.91 -5.32
C SER A 95 -3.30 24.36 -5.33
N VAL A 96 -3.97 25.26 -6.04
CA VAL A 96 -3.63 26.69 -6.12
C VAL A 96 -4.15 27.43 -4.90
N THR A 97 -5.45 27.31 -4.61
CA THR A 97 -6.08 28.01 -3.48
C THR A 97 -5.95 27.24 -2.16
N GLN A 98 -5.46 26.02 -2.18
CA GLN A 98 -5.37 25.09 -1.03
C GLN A 98 -6.74 24.65 -0.48
N GLU A 99 -7.84 24.96 -1.17
CA GLU A 99 -9.18 24.55 -0.79
C GLU A 99 -9.32 23.02 -0.88
N GLY A 100 -9.88 22.38 0.15
CA GLY A 100 -10.10 20.94 0.21
C GLY A 100 -8.85 20.11 0.53
N ILE A 101 -7.67 20.69 0.67
CA ILE A 101 -6.42 19.95 0.91
C ILE A 101 -6.39 19.29 2.30
N ASN A 102 -6.91 19.97 3.33
CA ASN A 102 -6.93 19.39 4.68
C ASN A 102 -7.93 18.23 4.75
N GLU A 103 -9.09 18.37 4.16
CA GLU A 103 -10.11 17.32 4.05
C GLU A 103 -9.59 16.12 3.23
N CYS A 104 -8.76 16.38 2.20
CA CYS A 104 -8.09 15.35 1.43
C CYS A 104 -7.13 14.54 2.33
N LYS A 105 -6.32 15.20 3.16
CA LYS A 105 -5.44 14.55 4.13
C LYS A 105 -6.23 13.70 5.13
N GLU A 106 -7.34 14.22 5.65
CA GLU A 106 -8.22 13.48 6.56
C GLU A 106 -8.80 12.22 5.91
N LYS A 107 -9.27 12.32 4.66
CA LYS A 107 -9.75 11.16 3.90
C LYS A 107 -8.65 10.12 3.68
N LEU A 108 -7.42 10.53 3.38
CA LEU A 108 -6.28 9.62 3.27
C LEU A 108 -5.99 8.90 4.59
N ILE A 109 -6.05 9.60 5.72
CA ILE A 109 -5.90 8.99 7.04
C ILE A 109 -7.02 7.97 7.30
N GLN A 110 -8.26 8.30 6.94
CA GLN A 110 -9.40 7.38 7.09
C GLN A 110 -9.26 6.13 6.24
N LEU A 111 -8.79 6.29 5.00
CA LEU A 111 -8.56 5.21 4.04
C LEU A 111 -7.33 4.37 4.36
N SER A 112 -6.40 4.89 5.16
CA SER A 112 -5.19 4.13 5.47
C SER A 112 -5.55 2.82 6.18
N PRO A 113 -4.96 1.71 5.73
CA PRO A 113 -5.17 0.40 6.33
C PRO A 113 -4.98 0.45 7.85
N GLN A 114 -5.76 -0.34 8.56
CA GLN A 114 -5.75 -0.34 10.04
C GLN A 114 -4.36 -0.65 10.60
N TYR A 115 -3.57 -1.48 9.93
CA TYR A 115 -2.22 -1.84 10.34
C TYR A 115 -1.24 -0.66 10.32
N LEU A 116 -1.51 0.40 9.53
CA LEU A 116 -0.71 1.63 9.55
C LEU A 116 -1.11 2.57 10.70
N LYS A 117 -2.27 2.35 11.31
CA LYS A 117 -2.82 3.19 12.39
C LYS A 117 -2.48 2.67 13.78
N GLU A 118 -2.23 1.38 13.91
CA GLU A 118 -2.03 0.70 15.18
C GLU A 118 -0.57 0.23 15.30
N ASN A 119 0.15 0.74 16.30
CA ASN A 119 1.38 0.09 16.80
C ASN A 119 0.96 -1.17 17.57
N ARG A 120 0.51 -2.21 16.87
CA ARG A 120 0.23 -3.48 17.53
C ARG A 120 1.54 -4.16 17.86
N ILE A 121 1.76 -4.40 19.15
CA ILE A 121 2.76 -5.37 19.60
C ILE A 121 2.19 -6.75 19.28
N ILE A 122 2.88 -7.53 18.43
CA ILE A 122 2.45 -8.86 17.99
C ILE A 122 3.25 -9.94 18.75
N ALA A 123 4.55 -9.78 18.79
CA ALA A 123 5.48 -10.68 19.45
C ALA A 123 6.60 -9.93 20.20
N GLY A 124 6.65 -8.62 20.07
CA GLY A 124 7.71 -7.80 20.64
C GLY A 124 7.71 -7.73 22.17
N ASP A 125 6.65 -8.14 22.84
CA ASP A 125 6.58 -8.30 24.30
C ASP A 125 7.15 -9.63 24.80
N LEU A 126 7.42 -10.58 23.89
CA LEU A 126 8.00 -11.89 24.18
C LEU A 126 9.51 -11.93 24.04
N VAL A 127 10.13 -10.83 23.59
CA VAL A 127 11.55 -10.78 23.22
C VAL A 127 12.23 -9.52 23.72
N ASN A 128 13.55 -9.57 23.87
CA ASN A 128 14.41 -8.45 24.25
C ASN A 128 15.30 -8.01 23.07
N PRO A 129 15.82 -6.78 23.10
CA PRO A 129 16.79 -6.34 22.08
C PRO A 129 18.01 -7.26 22.03
N GLY A 130 18.35 -7.71 20.82
CA GLY A 130 19.46 -8.63 20.58
C GLY A 130 19.07 -10.10 20.53
N ASP A 131 17.86 -10.46 20.97
CA ASP A 131 17.37 -11.83 20.90
C ASP A 131 17.30 -12.35 19.45
N SER A 132 17.61 -13.65 19.28
CA SER A 132 17.51 -14.33 18.00
C SER A 132 16.14 -14.99 17.84
N VAL A 133 15.45 -14.65 16.76
CA VAL A 133 14.10 -15.15 16.47
C VAL A 133 14.06 -15.82 15.10
N ILE A 134 13.41 -16.96 15.00
CA ILE A 134 13.10 -17.60 13.72
C ILE A 134 11.63 -17.38 13.40
N LEU A 135 11.36 -16.70 12.27
CA LEU A 135 10.03 -16.53 11.73
C LEU A 135 9.81 -17.52 10.57
N VAL A 136 8.93 -18.48 10.78
CA VAL A 136 8.55 -19.46 9.75
C VAL A 136 7.40 -18.90 8.95
N THR A 137 7.63 -18.66 7.66
CA THR A 137 6.66 -18.08 6.76
C THR A 137 6.30 -19.06 5.65
N PRO A 138 5.17 -19.76 5.74
CA PRO A 138 4.71 -20.60 4.64
C PRO A 138 4.46 -19.74 3.40
N ILE A 139 4.82 -20.27 2.24
CA ILE A 139 4.52 -19.65 0.95
C ILE A 139 3.09 -20.00 0.58
N ASP A 140 2.17 -19.08 0.89
CA ASP A 140 0.79 -19.23 0.53
C ASP A 140 0.59 -19.02 -0.98
N SER A 141 -0.03 -19.99 -1.65
CA SER A 141 -0.34 -19.95 -3.08
C SER A 141 -1.38 -18.86 -3.41
N SER A 142 -2.16 -18.41 -2.43
CA SER A 142 -3.13 -17.32 -2.56
C SER A 142 -2.50 -15.93 -2.40
N ALA A 143 -1.28 -15.85 -1.86
CA ALA A 143 -0.56 -14.59 -1.77
C ALA A 143 -0.05 -14.14 -3.15
N PRO A 144 -0.09 -12.83 -3.46
CA PRO A 144 0.49 -12.32 -4.68
C PRO A 144 1.98 -12.68 -4.77
N LYS A 145 2.44 -13.16 -5.94
CA LYS A 145 3.85 -13.52 -6.16
C LYS A 145 4.79 -12.37 -5.74
N GLY A 146 5.79 -12.69 -4.93
CA GLY A 146 6.81 -11.74 -4.48
C GLY A 146 6.41 -10.90 -3.27
N ARG A 147 5.32 -11.24 -2.57
CA ARG A 147 4.92 -10.59 -1.32
C ARG A 147 4.76 -11.60 -0.19
N LEU A 148 5.13 -11.18 1.01
CA LEU A 148 4.67 -11.81 2.25
C LEU A 148 3.25 -11.34 2.55
N ILE A 149 2.45 -12.17 3.18
CA ILE A 149 1.12 -11.76 3.65
C ILE A 149 1.25 -10.77 4.83
N LEU A 150 0.23 -9.97 5.01
CA LEU A 150 0.24 -8.86 5.98
C LEU A 150 0.66 -9.28 7.41
N PRO A 151 0.15 -10.36 8.01
CA PRO A 151 0.58 -10.79 9.35
C PRO A 151 2.09 -11.08 9.42
N GLN A 152 2.67 -11.70 8.39
CA GLN A 152 4.10 -12.00 8.33
C GLN A 152 4.95 -10.72 8.30
N VAL A 153 4.54 -9.74 7.48
CA VAL A 153 5.22 -8.44 7.40
C VAL A 153 5.12 -7.68 8.72
N GLN A 154 3.96 -7.69 9.36
CA GLN A 154 3.73 -7.00 10.63
C GLN A 154 4.57 -7.62 11.76
N THR A 155 4.58 -8.95 11.87
CA THR A 155 5.37 -9.66 12.88
C THR A 155 6.87 -9.40 12.67
N LEU A 156 7.35 -9.50 11.42
CA LEU A 156 8.75 -9.19 11.10
C LEU A 156 9.10 -7.75 11.50
N ARG A 157 8.23 -6.79 11.18
CA ARG A 157 8.46 -5.39 11.50
C ARG A 157 8.46 -5.12 13.01
N ASP A 158 7.55 -5.73 13.76
CA ASP A 158 7.48 -5.60 15.22
C ASP A 158 8.77 -6.10 15.90
N LEU A 159 9.30 -7.23 15.45
CA LEU A 159 10.57 -7.78 15.94
C LEU A 159 11.77 -6.90 15.59
N LEU A 160 11.83 -6.37 14.37
CA LEU A 160 12.90 -5.47 13.95
C LEU A 160 12.87 -4.13 14.69
N ASP A 161 11.68 -3.59 14.97
CA ASP A 161 11.51 -2.37 15.77
C ASP A 161 11.97 -2.56 17.22
N ARG A 162 12.05 -3.83 17.69
CA ARG A 162 12.60 -4.23 18.99
C ARG A 162 14.10 -4.56 18.95
N ASN A 163 14.76 -4.34 17.81
CA ASN A 163 16.19 -4.67 17.61
C ASN A 163 16.52 -6.15 17.77
N CYS A 164 15.61 -7.06 17.43
CA CYS A 164 15.85 -8.49 17.40
C CYS A 164 16.59 -8.91 16.13
N LEU A 165 17.31 -10.02 16.19
CA LEU A 165 17.93 -10.69 15.05
C LEU A 165 16.93 -11.70 14.47
N VAL A 166 16.37 -11.42 13.30
CA VAL A 166 15.30 -12.26 12.73
C VAL A 166 15.80 -13.07 11.55
N THR A 167 15.65 -14.40 11.65
CA THR A 167 15.85 -15.31 10.54
C THR A 167 14.50 -15.74 9.99
N VAL A 168 14.25 -15.47 8.71
CA VAL A 168 12.98 -15.83 8.04
C VAL A 168 13.21 -17.05 7.17
N VAL A 169 12.39 -18.09 7.35
CA VAL A 169 12.50 -19.36 6.62
C VAL A 169 11.13 -19.91 6.23
N GLN A 170 11.11 -20.83 5.28
CA GLN A 170 9.92 -21.65 5.02
C GLN A 170 9.83 -22.79 6.03
N GLU A 171 8.64 -23.39 6.15
CA GLU A 171 8.40 -24.51 7.07
C GLU A 171 9.36 -25.68 6.83
N THR A 172 9.72 -25.96 5.57
CA THR A 172 10.64 -27.03 5.18
C THR A 172 12.10 -26.76 5.57
N GLU A 173 12.44 -25.50 5.86
CA GLU A 173 13.80 -25.06 6.15
C GLU A 173 14.07 -24.82 7.63
N LEU A 174 13.05 -24.91 8.49
CA LEU A 174 13.17 -24.67 9.93
C LEU A 174 14.28 -25.52 10.57
N LYS A 175 14.30 -26.82 10.26
CA LYS A 175 15.34 -27.70 10.79
C LYS A 175 16.74 -27.25 10.40
N SER A 176 16.94 -26.90 9.13
CA SER A 176 18.24 -26.42 8.64
C SER A 176 18.65 -25.10 9.29
N ALA A 177 17.69 -24.23 9.59
CA ALA A 177 17.94 -22.96 10.28
C ALA A 177 18.38 -23.19 11.72
N LEU A 178 17.71 -24.09 12.43
CA LEU A 178 18.08 -24.49 13.80
C LEU A 178 19.46 -25.15 13.85
N ASP A 179 19.78 -26.06 12.92
CA ASP A 179 21.08 -26.76 12.87
C ASP A 179 22.24 -25.79 12.55
N LYS A 180 21.99 -24.67 11.87
CA LYS A 180 22.99 -23.65 11.52
C LYS A 180 23.10 -22.51 12.54
N ALA A 181 22.15 -22.40 13.47
CA ALA A 181 22.21 -21.42 14.53
C ALA A 181 23.37 -21.75 15.49
N LYS A 182 24.16 -20.72 15.82
CA LYS A 182 25.24 -20.86 16.80
C LYS A 182 24.71 -21.09 18.21
N GLU A 183 23.58 -20.49 18.50
CA GLU A 183 22.86 -20.59 19.78
C GLU A 183 21.38 -20.84 19.48
N PRO A 184 20.65 -21.54 20.35
CA PRO A 184 19.21 -21.71 20.16
C PRO A 184 18.50 -20.36 20.07
N PRO A 185 17.51 -20.21 19.17
CA PRO A 185 16.72 -18.99 19.14
C PRO A 185 15.85 -18.89 20.40
N GLU A 186 15.65 -17.67 20.91
CA GLU A 186 14.76 -17.40 22.05
C GLU A 186 13.30 -17.62 21.69
N LEU A 187 12.95 -17.41 20.42
CA LEU A 187 11.56 -17.56 19.96
C LEU A 187 11.52 -18.12 18.52
N VAL A 188 10.58 -19.03 18.30
CA VAL A 188 10.22 -19.51 16.95
C VAL A 188 8.74 -19.21 16.74
N ILE A 189 8.42 -18.44 15.72
CA ILE A 189 7.03 -18.07 15.35
C ILE A 189 6.67 -18.83 14.07
N THR A 190 5.50 -19.50 14.08
CA THR A 190 5.01 -20.31 12.95
C THR A 190 3.63 -19.86 12.51
#